data_54d9364b17563b271a22a2f0c3ceebc0
#
_entry.id   54d9364b17563b271a22a2f0c3ceebc0
#
_cell.length_a   1.000
_cell.length_b   1.000
_cell.length_c   1.000
_cell.angle_alpha   90.00
_cell.angle_beta   90.00
_cell.angle_gamma   90.00
#
_symmetry.space_group_name_H-M   'P 1'
#
loop_
_entity.id
_entity.type
_entity.pdbx_description
1 polymer ?
#
loop_
_entity_poly.entity_id
_entity_poly.type
_entity_poly.pdbx_seq_one_letter_code
_entity_poly.pdbx_strand_id
1 'polypeptide(L)'
;MNRRVEVKDLRIGMFVSELDRSWLGSPFLFQGFMIENEDDLGKLQEFCDYVMVDRKRSQEVPDYRHGNKAIGTTPGTSRVTREPSSSTPSRFEMAYASTRVARSETSQGVIKLLDDRRLGRMIEPEAVRHSVNNLMNSVLADPSAALWLTRMRGEDEFTAAHSLNVATLSLAFARHLELPEPQLRAIGMGALLHDIGLTEKAASVTRKLEPLVEEDFQTLRKHPADGLYSIRADNLDPVMHDIIRWHHERVDGSGYPDGLSGSEIPQHVLIVAIADTYDAMVSDSAFRCGMPPGEALIEIHRLADASFGRKMVQAFIQCIGVYPPASVVELNTGAIGVVVAWCRALEDHALTCVAGVGRGAVGVGRAGARRRAQTEPGDAHVAVG
;
A
#
# COMPACT_ATOMS: atom_id res chain seq x y z
N MET A 1 -19.08 -19.46 -8.43
CA MET A 1 -18.69 -20.82 -8.88
C MET A 1 -17.69 -20.65 -9.99
N ASN A 2 -16.46 -21.08 -9.77
CA ASN A 2 -15.40 -20.95 -10.78
C ASN A 2 -15.62 -22.01 -11.86
N ARG A 3 -15.40 -21.62 -13.13
CA ARG A 3 -15.51 -22.50 -14.30
C ARG A 3 -14.19 -22.47 -15.05
N ARG A 4 -13.69 -23.66 -15.45
CA ARG A 4 -12.59 -23.77 -16.38
C ARG A 4 -13.01 -23.28 -17.76
N VAL A 5 -12.23 -22.39 -18.36
CA VAL A 5 -12.42 -21.86 -19.72
C VAL A 5 -11.09 -21.93 -20.45
N GLU A 6 -11.08 -22.52 -21.64
CA GLU A 6 -9.90 -22.54 -22.50
C GLU A 6 -9.59 -21.12 -22.99
N VAL A 7 -8.32 -20.76 -23.12
CA VAL A 7 -7.92 -19.36 -23.44
C VAL A 7 -8.52 -18.84 -24.75
N LYS A 8 -8.76 -19.72 -25.74
CA LYS A 8 -9.42 -19.39 -27.01
C LYS A 8 -10.90 -18.98 -26.85
N ASP A 9 -11.54 -19.39 -25.78
CA ASP A 9 -12.95 -19.12 -25.47
C ASP A 9 -13.15 -17.95 -24.51
N LEU A 10 -12.05 -17.31 -24.09
CA LEU A 10 -12.08 -16.13 -23.23
C LEU A 10 -12.63 -14.90 -23.97
N ARG A 11 -13.25 -14.03 -23.22
CA ARG A 11 -13.85 -12.77 -23.72
C ARG A 11 -13.63 -11.64 -22.71
N ILE A 12 -13.59 -10.43 -23.23
CA ILE A 12 -13.65 -9.22 -22.42
C ILE A 12 -14.89 -9.26 -21.52
N GLY A 13 -14.76 -8.85 -20.26
CA GLY A 13 -15.80 -8.92 -19.25
C GLY A 13 -15.80 -10.22 -18.43
N MET A 14 -14.97 -11.22 -18.73
CA MET A 14 -14.79 -12.38 -17.88
C MET A 14 -13.79 -12.09 -16.76
N PHE A 15 -14.13 -12.55 -15.53
CA PHE A 15 -13.22 -12.43 -14.40
C PHE A 15 -12.40 -13.70 -14.24
N VAL A 16 -11.09 -13.61 -14.49
CA VAL A 16 -10.12 -14.69 -14.29
C VAL A 16 -9.82 -14.81 -12.81
N SER A 17 -10.14 -15.93 -12.19
CA SER A 17 -9.90 -16.17 -10.76
C SER A 17 -8.64 -16.99 -10.49
N GLU A 18 -8.24 -17.89 -11.41
CA GLU A 18 -7.05 -18.72 -11.30
C GLU A 18 -6.49 -19.00 -12.70
N LEU A 19 -5.17 -19.14 -12.82
CA LEU A 19 -4.49 -19.60 -14.03
C LEU A 19 -4.26 -21.13 -13.94
N ASP A 20 -3.97 -21.77 -15.06
CA ASP A 20 -3.56 -23.19 -15.13
C ASP A 20 -2.17 -23.43 -14.52
N ARG A 21 -1.45 -22.36 -14.23
CA ARG A 21 -0.10 -22.35 -13.67
C ARG A 21 0.03 -21.27 -12.58
N SER A 22 1.21 -21.17 -11.98
CA SER A 22 1.46 -20.15 -10.96
C SER A 22 1.28 -18.74 -11.51
N TRP A 23 0.65 -17.85 -10.74
CA TRP A 23 0.61 -16.42 -11.01
C TRP A 23 2.00 -15.78 -11.00
N LEU A 24 2.93 -16.44 -10.32
CA LEU A 24 4.29 -15.97 -10.21
C LEU A 24 5.02 -16.13 -11.56
N GLY A 25 5.70 -15.06 -12.00
CA GLY A 25 6.31 -15.01 -13.32
C GLY A 25 5.31 -14.82 -14.46
N SER A 26 4.01 -14.66 -14.14
CA SER A 26 3.00 -14.32 -15.14
C SER A 26 3.11 -12.84 -15.53
N PRO A 27 2.63 -12.45 -16.71
CA PRO A 27 2.55 -11.05 -17.11
C PRO A 27 1.48 -10.26 -16.33
N PHE A 28 0.77 -10.89 -15.38
CA PHE A 28 -0.33 -10.31 -14.61
C PHE A 28 0.13 -9.95 -13.20
N LEU A 29 -0.12 -8.70 -12.79
CA LEU A 29 0.28 -8.18 -11.48
C LEU A 29 -0.60 -8.66 -10.33
N PHE A 30 -1.85 -9.03 -10.60
CA PHE A 30 -2.83 -9.40 -9.59
C PHE A 30 -3.35 -10.81 -9.79
N GLN A 31 -3.55 -11.52 -8.67
CA GLN A 31 -4.26 -12.80 -8.68
C GLN A 31 -5.77 -12.53 -8.78
N GLY A 32 -6.32 -12.79 -9.95
CA GLY A 32 -7.71 -12.54 -10.29
C GLY A 32 -7.96 -11.11 -10.78
N PHE A 33 -8.35 -11.00 -12.04
CA PHE A 33 -8.64 -9.73 -12.69
C PHE A 33 -9.75 -9.90 -13.72
N MET A 34 -10.39 -8.77 -14.07
CA MET A 34 -11.31 -8.69 -15.19
C MET A 34 -10.51 -8.57 -16.49
N ILE A 35 -10.87 -9.30 -17.51
CA ILE A 35 -10.35 -9.11 -18.87
C ILE A 35 -11.00 -7.83 -19.41
N GLU A 36 -10.24 -6.76 -19.53
CA GLU A 36 -10.75 -5.44 -19.91
C GLU A 36 -10.50 -5.10 -21.39
N ASN A 37 -9.52 -5.74 -22.02
CA ASN A 37 -9.09 -5.42 -23.39
C ASN A 37 -8.45 -6.62 -24.11
N GLU A 38 -8.16 -6.44 -25.41
CA GLU A 38 -7.52 -7.47 -26.27
C GLU A 38 -6.07 -7.77 -25.86
N ASP A 39 -5.36 -6.86 -25.21
CA ASP A 39 -4.00 -7.08 -24.70
C ASP A 39 -4.00 -8.10 -23.55
N ASP A 40 -5.00 -8.02 -22.67
CA ASP A 40 -5.19 -9.01 -21.60
C ASP A 40 -5.49 -10.41 -22.17
N LEU A 41 -6.33 -10.45 -23.22
CA LEU A 41 -6.62 -11.71 -23.94
C LEU A 41 -5.37 -12.28 -24.60
N GLY A 42 -4.58 -11.46 -25.29
CA GLY A 42 -3.34 -11.86 -25.92
C GLY A 42 -2.34 -12.44 -24.92
N LYS A 43 -2.14 -11.74 -23.79
CA LYS A 43 -1.26 -12.22 -22.71
C LYS A 43 -1.73 -13.54 -22.11
N LEU A 44 -3.04 -13.73 -21.93
CA LEU A 44 -3.60 -15.01 -21.44
C LEU A 44 -3.37 -16.14 -22.43
N GLN A 45 -3.56 -15.87 -23.73
CA GLN A 45 -3.36 -16.85 -24.79
C GLN A 45 -1.90 -17.28 -24.97
N GLU A 46 -0.96 -16.36 -24.73
CA GLU A 46 0.48 -16.67 -24.77
C GLU A 46 0.95 -17.42 -23.52
N PHE A 47 0.36 -17.14 -22.36
CA PHE A 47 0.87 -17.61 -21.08
C PHE A 47 0.15 -18.86 -20.55
N CYS A 48 -1.13 -19.08 -20.88
CA CYS A 48 -1.96 -20.15 -20.32
C CYS A 48 -2.60 -21.01 -21.41
N ASP A 49 -2.95 -22.25 -21.06
CA ASP A 49 -3.79 -23.12 -21.87
C ASP A 49 -5.28 -22.96 -21.50
N TYR A 50 -5.56 -22.78 -20.21
CA TYR A 50 -6.89 -22.50 -19.68
C TYR A 50 -6.81 -21.65 -18.41
N VAL A 51 -7.94 -21.06 -18.02
CA VAL A 51 -8.07 -20.31 -16.77
C VAL A 51 -9.36 -20.68 -16.05
N MET A 52 -9.44 -20.37 -14.76
CA MET A 52 -10.68 -20.46 -14.00
C MET A 52 -11.38 -19.10 -14.02
N VAL A 53 -12.62 -19.05 -14.48
CA VAL A 53 -13.44 -17.84 -14.57
C VAL A 53 -14.49 -17.87 -13.46
N ASP A 54 -14.55 -16.80 -12.66
CA ASP A 54 -15.62 -16.61 -11.68
C ASP A 54 -16.83 -15.92 -12.32
N ARG A 55 -17.89 -16.69 -12.52
CA ARG A 55 -19.15 -16.22 -13.15
C ARG A 55 -19.86 -15.10 -12.35
N LYS A 56 -19.71 -15.07 -11.02
CA LYS A 56 -20.36 -14.05 -10.18
C LYS A 56 -19.71 -12.69 -10.31
N ARG A 57 -18.43 -12.68 -10.67
CA ARG A 57 -17.62 -11.47 -10.83
C ARG A 57 -17.47 -11.04 -12.28
N SER A 58 -17.84 -11.92 -13.22
CA SER A 58 -17.86 -11.61 -14.66
C SER A 58 -19.10 -10.75 -14.99
N GLN A 59 -18.96 -9.82 -15.92
CA GLN A 59 -20.09 -9.14 -16.54
C GLN A 59 -20.91 -10.17 -17.32
N GLU A 60 -22.23 -9.99 -17.48
CA GLU A 60 -23.10 -10.95 -18.17
C GLU A 60 -22.58 -11.26 -19.58
N VAL A 61 -22.04 -12.47 -19.74
CA VAL A 61 -21.63 -13.02 -21.04
C VAL A 61 -22.61 -14.13 -21.38
N PRO A 62 -23.19 -14.17 -22.59
CA PRO A 62 -24.15 -15.18 -22.99
C PRO A 62 -23.61 -16.61 -22.85
N ASP A 63 -24.49 -17.49 -22.42
CA ASP A 63 -24.23 -18.89 -22.05
C ASP A 63 -23.69 -19.74 -23.22
N TYR A 64 -22.54 -20.40 -23.01
CA TYR A 64 -22.09 -21.51 -23.85
C TYR A 64 -22.05 -22.81 -23.04
N ARG A 65 -22.91 -23.74 -23.39
CA ARG A 65 -22.95 -25.09 -22.82
C ARG A 65 -21.78 -25.90 -23.34
N HIS A 66 -20.97 -26.50 -22.45
CA HIS A 66 -20.48 -27.89 -22.58
C HIS A 66 -19.80 -28.38 -21.29
N GLY A 67 -20.20 -29.54 -20.86
CA GLY A 67 -19.37 -30.59 -20.23
C GLY A 67 -18.94 -30.45 -18.76
N ASN A 68 -19.78 -30.84 -17.80
CA ASN A 68 -19.44 -31.20 -16.43
C ASN A 68 -18.61 -32.49 -16.37
N LYS A 69 -17.42 -32.44 -15.73
CA LYS A 69 -16.88 -33.59 -14.98
C LYS A 69 -16.43 -33.09 -13.61
N ALA A 70 -17.17 -33.52 -12.59
CA ALA A 70 -16.82 -33.30 -11.19
C ALA A 70 -15.68 -34.24 -10.81
N ILE A 71 -14.59 -33.67 -10.25
CA ILE A 71 -13.55 -34.42 -9.55
C ILE A 71 -13.79 -34.19 -8.07
N GLY A 72 -14.14 -35.28 -7.38
CA GLY A 72 -14.33 -35.29 -5.95
C GLY A 72 -12.99 -35.16 -5.23
N THR A 73 -12.91 -34.26 -4.25
CA THR A 73 -11.81 -34.17 -3.30
C THR A 73 -12.32 -34.53 -1.92
N THR A 74 -11.76 -35.59 -1.38
CA THR A 74 -11.95 -36.03 0.02
C THR A 74 -11.16 -35.11 0.96
N PRO A 75 -11.71 -34.64 2.07
CA PRO A 75 -10.98 -33.80 3.02
C PRO A 75 -10.12 -34.70 3.93
N GLY A 76 -8.80 -34.62 3.77
CA GLY A 76 -7.86 -35.17 4.75
C GLY A 76 -7.67 -34.19 5.92
N THR A 77 -8.21 -34.50 7.09
CA THR A 77 -7.98 -33.78 8.32
C THR A 77 -6.62 -34.18 8.90
N SER A 78 -5.61 -33.36 8.73
CA SER A 78 -4.39 -33.43 9.53
C SER A 78 -4.40 -32.37 10.60
N ARG A 79 -4.69 -32.83 11.83
CA ARG A 79 -4.65 -32.02 13.05
C ARG A 79 -3.20 -31.95 13.52
N VAL A 80 -2.51 -30.84 13.26
CA VAL A 80 -1.20 -30.59 13.87
C VAL A 80 -1.43 -29.76 15.13
N THR A 81 -1.42 -30.45 16.27
CA THR A 81 -1.34 -29.81 17.57
C THR A 81 0.14 -29.59 17.91
N ARG A 82 0.58 -28.34 17.93
CA ARG A 82 1.84 -27.95 18.56
C ARG A 82 1.52 -27.11 19.79
N GLU A 83 1.99 -27.55 20.93
CA GLU A 83 1.93 -26.77 22.18
C GLU A 83 2.83 -25.55 22.11
N PRO A 84 2.48 -24.42 22.77
CA PRO A 84 3.31 -23.24 22.79
C PRO A 84 4.56 -23.52 23.63
N SER A 85 5.71 -23.63 22.98
CA SER A 85 7.01 -23.64 23.64
C SER A 85 7.32 -22.22 24.14
N SER A 86 7.86 -22.10 25.34
CA SER A 86 8.40 -20.90 26.00
C SER A 86 9.27 -20.09 25.01
N SER A 87 8.79 -18.95 24.57
CA SER A 87 9.23 -18.34 23.32
C SER A 87 10.24 -17.23 23.56
N THR A 88 11.41 -17.41 23.01
CA THR A 88 12.21 -16.28 22.51
C THR A 88 11.34 -15.52 21.49
N PRO A 89 11.19 -14.17 21.60
CA PRO A 89 10.41 -13.40 20.64
C PRO A 89 10.88 -13.65 19.22
N SER A 90 9.97 -13.79 18.28
CA SER A 90 10.32 -13.93 16.86
C SER A 90 11.07 -12.69 16.37
N ARG A 91 11.87 -12.84 15.30
CA ARG A 91 12.54 -11.69 14.68
C ARG A 91 11.57 -10.56 14.35
N PHE A 92 10.37 -10.91 13.89
CA PHE A 92 9.31 -9.95 13.60
C PHE A 92 8.81 -9.23 14.87
N GLU A 93 8.56 -9.94 15.96
CA GLU A 93 8.11 -9.34 17.23
C GLU A 93 9.12 -8.35 17.80
N MET A 94 10.41 -8.69 17.73
CA MET A 94 11.48 -7.77 18.15
C MET A 94 11.55 -6.53 17.24
N ALA A 95 11.50 -6.72 15.92
CA ALA A 95 11.50 -5.62 14.95
C ALA A 95 10.25 -4.75 15.10
N TYR A 96 9.07 -5.35 15.29
CA TYR A 96 7.82 -4.64 15.54
C TYR A 96 7.90 -3.77 16.81
N ALA A 97 8.41 -4.32 17.92
CA ALA A 97 8.52 -3.58 19.18
C ALA A 97 9.46 -2.35 19.02
N SER A 98 10.64 -2.53 18.40
CA SER A 98 11.59 -1.44 18.18
C SER A 98 11.05 -0.38 17.21
N THR A 99 10.40 -0.81 16.12
CA THR A 99 9.80 0.10 15.14
C THR A 99 8.64 0.89 15.73
N ARG A 100 7.84 0.28 16.62
CA ARG A 100 6.76 0.98 17.33
C ARG A 100 7.28 2.13 18.20
N VAL A 101 8.40 1.91 18.90
CA VAL A 101 9.05 2.99 19.68
C VAL A 101 9.52 4.12 18.78
N ALA A 102 10.28 3.80 17.73
CA ALA A 102 10.78 4.79 16.78
C ALA A 102 9.62 5.59 16.12
N ARG A 103 8.51 4.90 15.78
CA ARG A 103 7.30 5.53 15.25
C ARG A 103 6.68 6.50 16.26
N SER A 104 6.54 6.10 17.53
CA SER A 104 5.95 6.96 18.57
C SER A 104 6.79 8.21 18.80
N GLU A 105 8.13 8.08 18.87
CA GLU A 105 9.03 9.23 19.00
C GLU A 105 8.94 10.17 17.79
N THR A 106 8.87 9.61 16.59
CA THR A 106 8.70 10.39 15.35
C THR A 106 7.37 11.10 15.32
N SER A 107 6.27 10.43 15.73
CA SER A 107 4.93 11.01 15.80
C SER A 107 4.92 12.26 16.73
N GLN A 108 5.50 12.14 17.91
CA GLN A 108 5.61 13.29 18.84
C GLN A 108 6.40 14.45 18.22
N GLY A 109 7.47 14.15 17.48
CA GLY A 109 8.25 15.14 16.74
C GLY A 109 7.40 15.86 15.67
N VAL A 110 6.61 15.12 14.91
CA VAL A 110 5.71 15.69 13.87
C VAL A 110 4.63 16.55 14.50
N ILE A 111 3.96 16.09 15.56
CA ILE A 111 2.94 16.86 16.27
C ILE A 111 3.52 18.20 16.74
N LYS A 112 4.71 18.18 17.33
CA LYS A 112 5.38 19.42 17.76
C LYS A 112 5.64 20.37 16.59
N LEU A 113 6.07 19.86 15.44
CA LEU A 113 6.27 20.70 14.25
C LEU A 113 4.97 21.31 13.72
N LEU A 114 3.89 20.52 13.69
CA LEU A 114 2.57 21.03 13.33
C LEU A 114 2.10 22.14 14.29
N ASP A 115 2.34 21.98 15.59
CA ASP A 115 2.04 23.01 16.58
C ASP A 115 2.93 24.26 16.41
N ASP A 116 4.22 24.10 16.17
CA ASP A 116 5.12 25.21 15.86
C ASP A 116 4.65 25.96 14.60
N ARG A 117 4.22 25.25 13.58
CA ARG A 117 3.63 25.82 12.36
C ARG A 117 2.33 26.59 12.65
N ARG A 118 1.42 26.05 13.47
CA ARG A 118 0.17 26.70 13.89
C ARG A 118 0.46 28.00 14.64
N LEU A 119 1.55 28.05 15.39
CA LEU A 119 2.01 29.26 16.10
C LEU A 119 2.77 30.24 15.18
N GLY A 120 2.82 29.98 13.86
CA GLY A 120 3.53 30.85 12.92
C GLY A 120 5.06 30.78 13.01
N ARG A 121 5.61 29.74 13.63
CA ARG A 121 7.07 29.55 13.74
C ARG A 121 7.59 28.92 12.45
N MET A 122 8.82 29.31 12.07
CA MET A 122 9.53 28.69 10.97
C MET A 122 10.02 27.29 11.39
N ILE A 123 9.86 26.34 10.49
CA ILE A 123 10.33 24.97 10.68
C ILE A 123 11.81 24.87 10.33
N GLU A 124 12.60 24.34 11.23
CA GLU A 124 13.99 23.98 10.97
C GLU A 124 14.03 22.53 10.47
N PRO A 125 14.52 22.27 9.23
CA PRO A 125 14.57 20.89 8.69
C PRO A 125 15.37 19.95 9.59
N GLU A 126 16.38 20.48 10.28
CA GLU A 126 17.21 19.71 11.20
C GLU A 126 16.42 19.11 12.38
N ALA A 127 15.33 19.75 12.80
CA ALA A 127 14.48 19.26 13.91
C ALA A 127 13.85 17.89 13.60
N VAL A 128 13.63 17.56 12.32
CA VAL A 128 13.07 16.26 11.90
C VAL A 128 14.13 15.21 11.58
N ARG A 129 15.37 15.60 11.41
CA ARG A 129 16.47 14.69 10.98
C ARG A 129 16.63 13.48 11.90
N HIS A 130 16.59 13.69 13.20
CA HIS A 130 16.73 12.60 14.17
C HIS A 130 15.55 11.61 14.04
N SER A 131 14.33 12.12 13.98
CA SER A 131 13.12 11.31 13.82
C SER A 131 13.13 10.50 12.53
N VAL A 132 13.52 11.13 11.42
CA VAL A 132 13.61 10.44 10.12
C VAL A 132 14.71 9.38 10.14
N ASN A 133 15.84 9.63 10.80
CA ASN A 133 16.91 8.62 10.94
C ASN A 133 16.42 7.40 11.72
N ASN A 134 15.68 7.58 12.81
CA ASN A 134 15.13 6.48 13.59
C ASN A 134 14.11 5.68 12.77
N LEU A 135 13.24 6.36 12.03
CA LEU A 135 12.29 5.73 11.14
C LEU A 135 12.99 4.97 10.01
N MET A 136 13.97 5.60 9.36
CA MET A 136 14.77 4.98 8.29
C MET A 136 15.48 3.72 8.80
N ASN A 137 16.14 3.79 9.95
CA ASN A 137 16.81 2.62 10.53
C ASN A 137 15.83 1.48 10.80
N SER A 138 14.61 1.78 11.24
CA SER A 138 13.56 0.79 11.45
C SER A 138 13.12 0.14 10.13
N VAL A 139 12.90 0.93 9.08
CA VAL A 139 12.55 0.43 7.73
C VAL A 139 13.71 -0.40 7.13
N LEU A 140 14.96 0.03 7.36
CA LEU A 140 16.14 -0.72 6.89
C LEU A 140 16.30 -2.04 7.64
N ALA A 141 15.98 -2.10 8.92
CA ALA A 141 16.03 -3.32 9.72
C ALA A 141 14.96 -4.34 9.30
N ASP A 142 13.71 -3.91 9.22
CA ASP A 142 12.58 -4.77 8.81
C ASP A 142 11.45 -3.95 8.16
N PRO A 143 11.39 -3.89 6.82
CA PRO A 143 10.34 -3.17 6.10
C PRO A 143 8.94 -3.70 6.40
N SER A 144 8.80 -5.02 6.63
CA SER A 144 7.48 -5.62 6.88
C SER A 144 6.90 -5.16 8.21
N ALA A 145 7.73 -5.09 9.26
CA ALA A 145 7.30 -4.56 10.55
C ALA A 145 6.94 -3.06 10.46
N ALA A 146 7.71 -2.29 9.68
CA ALA A 146 7.43 -0.88 9.46
C ALA A 146 6.12 -0.68 8.69
N LEU A 147 5.91 -1.43 7.61
CA LEU A 147 4.67 -1.40 6.81
C LEU A 147 3.46 -1.91 7.60
N TRP A 148 3.63 -2.91 8.48
CA TRP A 148 2.59 -3.34 9.38
C TRP A 148 2.06 -2.18 10.23
N LEU A 149 2.98 -1.38 10.80
CA LEU A 149 2.61 -0.25 11.66
C LEU A 149 1.85 0.87 10.94
N THR A 150 2.00 1.01 9.62
CA THR A 150 1.17 1.98 8.87
C THR A 150 -0.32 1.61 8.87
N ARG A 151 -0.64 0.34 9.18
CA ARG A 151 -2.02 -0.17 9.21
C ARG A 151 -2.62 -0.21 10.62
N MET A 152 -1.82 0.07 11.65
CA MET A 152 -2.31 0.11 13.02
C MET A 152 -2.99 1.45 13.28
N ARG A 153 -4.21 1.40 13.80
CA ARG A 153 -4.89 2.60 14.30
C ARG A 153 -4.14 3.09 15.53
N GLY A 154 -3.61 4.32 15.48
CA GLY A 154 -3.01 5.01 16.60
C GLY A 154 -3.99 6.03 17.18
N GLU A 155 -3.69 6.52 18.38
CA GLU A 155 -4.36 7.67 18.99
C GLU A 155 -3.80 9.01 18.45
N ASP A 156 -2.89 8.94 17.46
CA ASP A 156 -2.21 10.08 16.88
C ASP A 156 -3.18 11.00 16.12
N GLU A 157 -2.86 12.29 16.10
CA GLU A 157 -3.56 13.24 15.23
C GLU A 157 -3.49 12.79 13.77
N PHE A 158 -4.62 12.82 13.07
CA PHE A 158 -4.76 12.27 11.69
C PHE A 158 -3.64 12.75 10.76
N THR A 159 -3.32 14.05 10.77
CA THR A 159 -2.27 14.62 9.90
C THR A 159 -0.88 14.06 10.23
N ALA A 160 -0.56 13.91 11.52
CA ALA A 160 0.72 13.35 11.95
C ALA A 160 0.84 11.87 11.58
N ALA A 161 -0.23 11.09 11.76
CA ALA A 161 -0.28 9.69 11.39
C ALA A 161 -0.10 9.50 9.88
N HIS A 162 -0.77 10.33 9.06
CA HIS A 162 -0.64 10.33 7.60
C HIS A 162 0.80 10.64 7.16
N SER A 163 1.37 11.76 7.60
CA SER A 163 2.76 12.13 7.27
C SER A 163 3.75 11.02 7.62
N LEU A 164 3.54 10.35 8.75
CA LEU A 164 4.38 9.27 9.22
C LEU A 164 4.23 7.99 8.36
N ASN A 165 3.00 7.67 7.95
CA ASN A 165 2.72 6.57 7.05
C ASN A 165 3.35 6.81 5.68
N VAL A 166 3.15 8.00 5.10
CA VAL A 166 3.73 8.39 3.81
C VAL A 166 5.26 8.32 3.85
N ALA A 167 5.89 8.82 4.93
CA ALA A 167 7.34 8.71 5.09
C ALA A 167 7.81 7.25 5.19
N THR A 168 7.08 6.40 5.93
CA THR A 168 7.40 4.97 6.06
C THR A 168 7.29 4.24 4.72
N LEU A 169 6.20 4.46 3.99
CA LEU A 169 5.95 3.89 2.66
C LEU A 169 7.00 4.35 1.65
N SER A 170 7.31 5.64 1.64
CA SER A 170 8.31 6.24 0.75
C SER A 170 9.71 5.70 1.01
N LEU A 171 10.11 5.54 2.29
CA LEU A 171 11.39 4.94 2.67
C LEU A 171 11.48 3.47 2.26
N ALA A 172 10.40 2.69 2.46
CA ALA A 172 10.35 1.30 2.03
C ALA A 172 10.46 1.18 0.51
N PHE A 173 9.77 2.06 -0.22
CA PHE A 173 9.78 2.08 -1.68
C PHE A 173 11.12 2.55 -2.23
N ALA A 174 11.71 3.63 -1.71
CA ALA A 174 13.02 4.12 -2.10
C ALA A 174 14.12 3.08 -1.84
N ARG A 175 14.05 2.35 -0.71
CA ARG A 175 14.91 1.19 -0.44
C ARG A 175 14.73 0.06 -1.46
N HIS A 176 13.49 -0.25 -1.83
CA HIS A 176 13.19 -1.28 -2.84
C HIS A 176 13.78 -0.92 -4.21
N LEU A 177 13.85 0.37 -4.52
CA LEU A 177 14.52 0.91 -5.72
C LEU A 177 16.05 1.01 -5.55
N GLU A 178 16.61 0.52 -4.43
CA GLU A 178 18.05 0.49 -4.14
C GLU A 178 18.69 1.89 -4.13
N LEU A 179 17.93 2.92 -3.76
CA LEU A 179 18.47 4.28 -3.66
C LEU A 179 19.48 4.39 -2.50
N PRO A 180 20.55 5.21 -2.63
CA PRO A 180 21.56 5.36 -1.59
C PRO A 180 21.03 6.08 -0.35
N GLU A 181 21.59 5.78 0.83
CA GLU A 181 21.17 6.35 2.12
C GLU A 181 20.97 7.88 2.14
N PRO A 182 21.84 8.72 1.54
CA PRO A 182 21.58 10.16 1.52
C PRO A 182 20.27 10.52 0.83
N GLN A 183 19.92 9.84 -0.25
CA GLN A 183 18.64 10.05 -0.94
C GLN A 183 17.48 9.51 -0.11
N LEU A 184 17.60 8.33 0.52
CA LEU A 184 16.60 7.81 1.46
C LEU A 184 16.29 8.83 2.54
N ARG A 185 17.31 9.45 3.14
CA ARG A 185 17.15 10.45 4.18
C ARG A 185 16.41 11.68 3.67
N ALA A 186 16.80 12.23 2.52
CA ALA A 186 16.16 13.39 1.93
C ALA A 186 14.70 13.11 1.55
N ILE A 187 14.40 11.92 0.97
CA ILE A 187 13.05 11.47 0.65
C ILE A 187 12.23 11.32 1.95
N GLY A 188 12.77 10.68 2.98
CA GLY A 188 12.09 10.52 4.27
C GLY A 188 11.75 11.86 4.92
N MET A 189 12.66 12.82 4.88
CA MET A 189 12.43 14.18 5.39
C MET A 189 11.37 14.92 4.57
N GLY A 190 11.48 14.88 3.23
CA GLY A 190 10.49 15.49 2.33
C GLY A 190 9.10 14.87 2.51
N ALA A 191 9.02 13.55 2.57
CA ALA A 191 7.77 12.83 2.78
C ALA A 191 7.13 13.13 4.14
N LEU A 192 7.93 13.30 5.20
CA LEU A 192 7.41 13.66 6.52
C LEU A 192 6.85 15.09 6.56
N LEU A 193 7.36 15.97 5.73
CA LEU A 193 7.02 17.39 5.68
C LEU A 193 6.16 17.79 4.47
N HIS A 194 5.77 16.86 3.60
CA HIS A 194 5.08 17.18 2.34
C HIS A 194 3.83 18.04 2.55
N ASP A 195 3.09 17.77 3.62
CA ASP A 195 1.83 18.43 3.98
C ASP A 195 1.98 19.52 5.06
N ILE A 196 3.21 19.92 5.41
CA ILE A 196 3.44 20.91 6.48
C ILE A 196 2.77 22.26 6.21
N GLY A 197 2.44 22.54 4.95
CA GLY A 197 1.73 23.72 4.51
C GLY A 197 0.21 23.67 4.70
N LEU A 198 -0.36 22.55 5.13
CA LEU A 198 -1.78 22.47 5.42
C LEU A 198 -2.13 23.39 6.60
N THR A 199 -2.68 24.56 6.28
CA THR A 199 -3.20 25.49 7.26
C THR A 199 -4.43 24.93 7.95
N GLU A 200 -4.83 25.50 9.10
CA GLU A 200 -6.09 25.08 9.77
C GLU A 200 -7.30 25.16 8.84
N LYS A 201 -7.34 26.18 7.96
CA LYS A 201 -8.39 26.32 6.95
C LYS A 201 -8.35 25.16 5.96
N ALA A 202 -7.17 24.81 5.43
CA ALA A 202 -7.03 23.67 4.52
C ALA A 202 -7.34 22.35 5.23
N ALA A 203 -6.86 22.15 6.46
CA ALA A 203 -7.17 20.99 7.28
C ALA A 203 -8.67 20.89 7.65
N SER A 204 -9.39 21.99 7.75
CA SER A 204 -10.85 21.96 7.93
C SER A 204 -11.57 21.49 6.66
N VAL A 205 -11.02 21.81 5.48
CA VAL A 205 -11.56 21.35 4.21
C VAL A 205 -11.42 19.84 4.06
N THR A 206 -10.27 19.25 4.46
CA THR A 206 -10.08 17.79 4.41
C THR A 206 -11.00 17.04 5.38
N ARG A 207 -11.66 17.74 6.30
CA ARG A 207 -12.62 17.21 7.29
C ARG A 207 -14.08 17.52 6.98
N LYS A 208 -14.37 18.12 5.81
CA LYS A 208 -15.75 18.37 5.40
C LYS A 208 -16.50 17.08 5.10
N LEU A 209 -17.77 17.00 5.54
CA LEU A 209 -18.68 15.88 5.25
C LEU A 209 -19.35 16.02 3.88
N GLU A 210 -19.42 17.25 3.37
CA GLU A 210 -20.04 17.60 2.11
C GLU A 210 -19.04 17.44 0.96
N PRO A 211 -19.51 17.22 -0.27
CA PRO A 211 -18.62 17.23 -1.44
C PRO A 211 -17.83 18.53 -1.53
N LEU A 212 -16.55 18.42 -1.84
CA LEU A 212 -15.68 19.57 -1.99
C LEU A 212 -16.12 20.41 -3.21
N VAL A 213 -16.15 21.73 -3.01
CA VAL A 213 -16.41 22.71 -4.07
C VAL A 213 -15.10 23.31 -4.58
N GLU A 214 -15.13 24.05 -5.69
CA GLU A 214 -13.92 24.58 -6.34
C GLU A 214 -13.07 25.45 -5.39
N GLU A 215 -13.72 26.25 -4.51
CA GLU A 215 -13.00 27.07 -3.53
C GLU A 215 -12.22 26.21 -2.51
N ASP A 216 -12.74 25.02 -2.19
CA ASP A 216 -12.07 24.06 -1.31
C ASP A 216 -10.79 23.55 -2.00
N PHE A 217 -10.90 23.17 -3.26
CA PHE A 217 -9.76 22.74 -4.06
C PHE A 217 -8.71 23.84 -4.20
N GLN A 218 -9.13 25.09 -4.46
CA GLN A 218 -8.22 26.22 -4.51
C GLN A 218 -7.50 26.47 -3.16
N THR A 219 -8.18 26.21 -2.05
CA THR A 219 -7.58 26.30 -0.72
C THR A 219 -6.56 25.20 -0.51
N LEU A 220 -6.90 23.96 -0.87
CA LEU A 220 -5.99 22.82 -0.75
C LEU A 220 -4.76 22.94 -1.66
N ARG A 221 -4.93 23.37 -2.90
CA ARG A 221 -3.82 23.52 -3.88
C ARG A 221 -2.71 24.51 -3.45
N LYS A 222 -2.91 25.29 -2.40
CA LYS A 222 -1.92 26.25 -1.91
C LYS A 222 -0.90 25.62 -0.97
N HIS A 223 -1.23 24.46 -0.31
CA HIS A 223 -0.37 23.92 0.74
C HIS A 223 1.06 23.58 0.29
N PRO A 224 1.36 23.16 -0.99
CA PRO A 224 2.73 22.92 -1.38
C PRO A 224 3.59 24.22 -1.31
N ALA A 225 3.05 25.33 -1.79
CA ALA A 225 3.72 26.63 -1.70
C ALA A 225 3.80 27.12 -0.25
N ASP A 226 2.70 27.02 0.51
CA ASP A 226 2.64 27.42 1.91
C ASP A 226 3.60 26.57 2.78
N GLY A 227 3.84 25.31 2.40
CA GLY A 227 4.80 24.41 3.00
C GLY A 227 6.23 24.95 2.88
N LEU A 228 6.64 25.30 1.67
CA LEU A 228 7.96 25.90 1.43
C LEU A 228 8.16 27.20 2.19
N TYR A 229 7.13 28.05 2.25
CA TYR A 229 7.16 29.29 3.05
C TYR A 229 7.34 29.02 4.54
N SER A 230 6.95 27.86 5.02
CA SER A 230 6.99 27.50 6.45
C SER A 230 8.34 26.96 6.87
N ILE A 231 9.20 26.62 5.93
CA ILE A 231 10.50 26.00 6.19
C ILE A 231 11.60 27.03 5.95
N ARG A 232 12.59 27.05 6.82
CA ARG A 232 13.76 27.93 6.66
C ARG A 232 14.57 27.51 5.44
N ALA A 233 14.64 28.40 4.44
CA ALA A 233 15.18 28.09 3.11
C ALA A 233 16.69 27.84 3.06
N ASP A 234 17.46 28.40 4.03
CA ASP A 234 18.92 28.40 4.00
C ASP A 234 19.60 27.03 4.01
N ASN A 235 18.84 25.98 4.41
CA ASN A 235 19.33 24.60 4.54
C ASN A 235 18.36 23.57 3.95
N LEU A 236 17.49 23.94 3.02
CA LEU A 236 16.54 23.02 2.41
C LEU A 236 17.24 22.19 1.33
N ASP A 237 17.29 20.87 1.54
CA ASP A 237 17.78 19.93 0.54
C ASP A 237 16.90 19.99 -0.73
N PRO A 238 17.49 20.04 -1.94
CA PRO A 238 16.72 20.10 -3.19
C PRO A 238 15.67 18.99 -3.32
N VAL A 239 15.98 17.77 -2.88
CA VAL A 239 15.01 16.64 -2.92
C VAL A 239 13.83 16.92 -2.00
N MET A 240 14.04 17.49 -0.81
CA MET A 240 12.95 17.89 0.08
C MET A 240 12.10 19.00 -0.55
N HIS A 241 12.76 20.02 -1.13
CA HIS A 241 12.07 21.11 -1.83
C HIS A 241 11.13 20.56 -2.90
N ASP A 242 11.64 19.71 -3.78
CA ASP A 242 10.88 19.14 -4.89
C ASP A 242 9.68 18.32 -4.38
N ILE A 243 9.88 17.48 -3.35
CA ILE A 243 8.80 16.69 -2.76
C ILE A 243 7.72 17.58 -2.19
N ILE A 244 8.06 18.56 -1.34
CA ILE A 244 7.08 19.46 -0.71
C ILE A 244 6.31 20.23 -1.77
N ARG A 245 6.98 20.68 -2.83
CA ARG A 245 6.34 21.46 -3.88
C ARG A 245 5.50 20.62 -4.84
N TRP A 246 5.97 19.42 -5.23
CA TRP A 246 5.49 18.72 -6.42
C TRP A 246 4.83 17.35 -6.15
N HIS A 247 4.61 16.93 -4.91
CA HIS A 247 3.98 15.63 -4.61
C HIS A 247 2.56 15.46 -5.18
N HIS A 248 1.93 16.54 -5.61
CA HIS A 248 0.64 16.51 -6.31
C HIS A 248 0.76 16.66 -7.83
N GLU A 249 1.96 16.70 -8.39
CA GLU A 249 2.13 16.65 -9.85
C GLU A 249 1.77 15.26 -10.39
N ARG A 250 1.33 15.22 -11.64
CA ARG A 250 0.90 14.00 -12.32
C ARG A 250 1.54 13.93 -13.70
N VAL A 251 1.95 12.74 -14.15
CA VAL A 251 2.73 12.56 -15.39
C VAL A 251 1.99 13.01 -16.65
N ASP A 252 0.67 13.12 -16.60
CA ASP A 252 -0.16 13.67 -17.68
C ASP A 252 -0.26 15.22 -17.68
N GLY A 253 0.37 15.89 -16.72
CA GLY A 253 0.32 17.34 -16.56
C GLY A 253 -0.95 17.87 -15.89
N SER A 254 -1.85 17.01 -15.42
CA SER A 254 -3.07 17.42 -14.71
C SER A 254 -2.84 17.81 -13.25
N GLY A 255 -1.61 17.64 -12.75
CA GLY A 255 -1.21 17.94 -11.39
C GLY A 255 -1.08 19.42 -11.07
N TYR A 256 -0.60 19.73 -9.88
CA TYR A 256 -0.33 21.08 -9.41
C TYR A 256 0.87 21.10 -8.45
N PRO A 257 1.52 22.25 -8.18
CA PRO A 257 1.14 23.61 -8.56
C PRO A 257 1.64 24.07 -9.94
N ASP A 258 2.64 23.41 -10.53
CA ASP A 258 3.34 23.89 -11.72
C ASP A 258 2.90 23.20 -13.02
N GLY A 259 2.12 22.09 -12.94
CA GLY A 259 1.64 21.33 -14.09
C GLY A 259 2.77 20.58 -14.81
N LEU A 260 3.74 20.07 -14.05
CA LEU A 260 4.84 19.28 -14.60
C LEU A 260 4.33 17.98 -15.24
N SER A 261 4.99 17.55 -16.32
CA SER A 261 4.58 16.38 -17.08
C SER A 261 5.72 15.41 -17.35
N GLY A 262 5.40 14.13 -17.47
CA GLY A 262 6.34 13.09 -17.89
C GLY A 262 7.68 13.11 -17.12
N SER A 263 8.78 13.32 -17.84
CA SER A 263 10.14 13.30 -17.27
C SER A 263 10.53 14.58 -16.52
N GLU A 264 9.68 15.61 -16.52
CA GLU A 264 9.90 16.82 -15.71
C GLU A 264 9.70 16.54 -14.21
N ILE A 265 8.91 15.50 -13.88
CA ILE A 265 8.68 15.10 -12.50
C ILE A 265 9.81 14.19 -12.03
N PRO A 266 10.62 14.60 -11.03
CA PRO A 266 11.71 13.78 -10.50
C PRO A 266 11.22 12.47 -9.87
N GLN A 267 12.04 11.42 -9.94
CA GLN A 267 11.68 10.11 -9.38
C GLN A 267 11.34 10.17 -7.88
N HIS A 268 12.06 10.97 -7.09
CA HIS A 268 11.81 11.11 -5.66
C HIS A 268 10.43 11.74 -5.36
N VAL A 269 9.93 12.58 -6.24
CA VAL A 269 8.56 13.13 -6.16
C VAL A 269 7.53 12.04 -6.41
N LEU A 270 7.71 11.24 -7.48
CA LEU A 270 6.79 10.14 -7.80
C LEU A 270 6.75 9.07 -6.68
N ILE A 271 7.88 8.80 -6.02
CA ILE A 271 7.93 7.90 -4.85
C ILE A 271 6.96 8.37 -3.77
N VAL A 272 7.00 9.65 -3.42
CA VAL A 272 6.14 10.21 -2.38
C VAL A 272 4.70 10.34 -2.86
N ALA A 273 4.47 10.80 -4.10
CA ALA A 273 3.13 10.95 -4.67
C ALA A 273 2.34 9.62 -4.70
N ILE A 274 3.00 8.49 -5.01
CA ILE A 274 2.37 7.17 -4.99
C ILE A 274 2.07 6.75 -3.54
N ALA A 275 3.02 6.94 -2.63
CA ALA A 275 2.89 6.58 -1.21
C ALA A 275 1.76 7.37 -0.54
N ASP A 276 1.68 8.68 -0.79
CA ASP A 276 0.63 9.59 -0.33
C ASP A 276 -0.74 9.13 -0.83
N THR A 277 -0.89 8.95 -2.15
CA THR A 277 -2.14 8.49 -2.74
C THR A 277 -2.58 7.12 -2.19
N TYR A 278 -1.63 6.19 -2.00
CA TYR A 278 -1.92 4.89 -1.40
C TYR A 278 -2.39 5.02 0.05
N ASP A 279 -1.68 5.77 0.89
CA ASP A 279 -2.07 5.96 2.29
C ASP A 279 -3.43 6.66 2.41
N ALA A 280 -3.68 7.68 1.60
CA ALA A 280 -4.98 8.35 1.55
C ALA A 280 -6.13 7.40 1.17
N MET A 281 -5.90 6.39 0.32
CA MET A 281 -6.91 5.38 -0.03
C MET A 281 -7.16 4.38 1.09
N VAL A 282 -6.11 3.92 1.78
CA VAL A 282 -6.21 2.83 2.76
C VAL A 282 -6.47 3.31 4.18
N SER A 283 -6.28 4.59 4.46
CA SER A 283 -6.53 5.21 5.76
C SER A 283 -8.00 5.61 5.93
N ASP A 284 -8.53 5.40 7.13
CA ASP A 284 -9.86 5.91 7.49
C ASP A 284 -9.79 7.44 7.54
N SER A 285 -10.77 8.08 6.95
CA SER A 285 -11.01 9.53 7.12
C SER A 285 -12.28 9.76 7.94
N ALA A 286 -12.56 11.00 8.32
CA ALA A 286 -13.80 11.33 9.02
C ALA A 286 -15.07 10.93 8.25
N PHE A 287 -14.96 10.65 6.94
CA PHE A 287 -16.09 10.48 6.01
C PHE A 287 -16.10 9.14 5.28
N ARG A 288 -15.00 8.40 5.33
CA ARG A 288 -14.84 7.19 4.54
C ARG A 288 -13.96 6.19 5.29
N CYS A 289 -14.44 4.96 5.40
CA CYS A 289 -13.56 3.85 5.76
C CYS A 289 -12.48 3.68 4.67
N GLY A 290 -11.26 3.42 5.07
CA GLY A 290 -10.18 3.15 4.15
C GLY A 290 -10.48 1.93 3.28
N MET A 291 -10.00 1.96 2.05
CA MET A 291 -10.10 0.82 1.14
C MET A 291 -9.29 -0.36 1.66
N PRO A 292 -9.70 -1.60 1.39
CA PRO A 292 -8.83 -2.76 1.54
C PRO A 292 -7.51 -2.54 0.76
N PRO A 293 -6.34 -2.86 1.33
CA PRO A 293 -5.04 -2.58 0.70
C PRO A 293 -4.91 -3.09 -0.73
N GLY A 294 -5.42 -4.30 -0.99
CA GLY A 294 -5.38 -4.87 -2.34
C GLY A 294 -6.27 -4.14 -3.36
N GLU A 295 -7.37 -3.50 -2.92
CA GLU A 295 -8.21 -2.68 -3.80
C GLU A 295 -7.55 -1.34 -4.10
N ALA A 296 -6.89 -0.74 -3.10
CA ALA A 296 -6.10 0.45 -3.30
C ALA A 296 -4.95 0.22 -4.29
N LEU A 297 -4.27 -0.94 -4.26
CA LEU A 297 -3.24 -1.27 -5.25
C LEU A 297 -3.81 -1.44 -6.66
N ILE A 298 -5.02 -1.98 -6.81
CA ILE A 298 -5.72 -2.06 -8.11
C ILE A 298 -6.01 -0.65 -8.62
N GLU A 299 -6.47 0.25 -7.74
CA GLU A 299 -6.76 1.63 -8.14
C GLU A 299 -5.49 2.41 -8.50
N ILE A 300 -4.41 2.26 -7.72
CA ILE A 300 -3.08 2.81 -8.07
C ILE A 300 -2.62 2.29 -9.44
N HIS A 301 -2.86 1.00 -9.75
CA HIS A 301 -2.53 0.46 -11.07
C HIS A 301 -3.34 1.09 -12.19
N ARG A 302 -4.63 1.37 -11.99
CA ARG A 302 -5.47 2.08 -12.97
C ARG A 302 -4.99 3.50 -13.24
N LEU A 303 -4.49 4.17 -12.20
CA LEU A 303 -3.94 5.53 -12.29
C LEU A 303 -2.51 5.56 -12.89
N ALA A 304 -1.91 4.41 -13.23
CA ALA A 304 -0.50 4.33 -13.57
C ALA A 304 -0.11 5.24 -14.74
N ASP A 305 -0.85 5.20 -15.83
CA ASP A 305 -0.46 5.92 -17.05
C ASP A 305 -0.72 7.44 -16.95
N ALA A 306 -1.78 7.84 -16.27
CA ALA A 306 -2.13 9.24 -16.09
C ALA A 306 -1.34 9.93 -14.97
N SER A 307 -1.13 9.22 -13.85
CA SER A 307 -0.66 9.92 -12.64
C SER A 307 0.80 9.67 -12.30
N PHE A 308 1.35 8.45 -12.48
CA PHE A 308 2.61 8.09 -11.83
C PHE A 308 3.65 7.42 -12.74
N GLY A 309 3.24 7.00 -13.93
CA GLY A 309 4.05 6.19 -14.83
C GLY A 309 4.05 4.70 -14.45
N ARG A 310 3.77 3.85 -15.43
CA ARG A 310 3.57 2.40 -15.28
C ARG A 310 4.72 1.69 -14.55
N LYS A 311 5.97 2.04 -14.87
CA LYS A 311 7.15 1.43 -14.24
C LYS A 311 7.22 1.70 -12.73
N MET A 312 6.94 2.93 -12.31
CA MET A 312 6.95 3.31 -10.89
C MET A 312 5.85 2.59 -10.11
N VAL A 313 4.64 2.52 -10.68
CA VAL A 313 3.53 1.81 -10.06
C VAL A 313 3.81 0.31 -9.94
N GLN A 314 4.36 -0.33 -10.97
CA GLN A 314 4.74 -1.73 -10.92
C GLN A 314 5.77 -2.00 -9.81
N ALA A 315 6.81 -1.17 -9.71
CA ALA A 315 7.81 -1.28 -8.66
C ALA A 315 7.21 -1.05 -7.26
N PHE A 316 6.25 -0.13 -7.11
CA PHE A 316 5.55 0.09 -5.84
C PHE A 316 4.73 -1.14 -5.43
N ILE A 317 3.95 -1.72 -6.37
CA ILE A 317 3.18 -2.94 -6.11
C ILE A 317 4.10 -4.11 -5.73
N GLN A 318 5.27 -4.23 -6.37
CA GLN A 318 6.28 -5.22 -6.00
C GLN A 318 6.88 -4.97 -4.61
N CYS A 319 7.07 -3.71 -4.24
CA CYS A 319 7.57 -3.32 -2.93
C CYS A 319 6.58 -3.66 -1.80
N ILE A 320 5.32 -3.29 -1.97
CA ILE A 320 4.28 -3.47 -0.94
C ILE A 320 3.79 -4.91 -0.90
N GLY A 321 3.80 -5.60 -2.05
CA GLY A 321 3.25 -6.94 -2.23
C GLY A 321 1.74 -6.91 -2.48
N VAL A 322 1.25 -7.89 -3.24
CA VAL A 322 -0.19 -8.01 -3.58
C VAL A 322 -1.07 -8.19 -2.34
N TYR A 323 -0.51 -8.81 -1.31
CA TYR A 323 -1.09 -8.90 0.02
C TYR A 323 -0.18 -8.16 1.01
N PRO A 324 -0.37 -6.85 1.19
CA PRO A 324 0.47 -6.07 2.09
C PRO A 324 0.45 -6.58 3.53
N PRO A 325 1.49 -6.32 4.32
CA PRO A 325 1.48 -6.60 5.76
C PRO A 325 0.21 -6.05 6.42
N ALA A 326 -0.31 -6.77 7.41
CA ALA A 326 -1.60 -6.56 8.09
C ALA A 326 -2.86 -6.86 7.25
N SER A 327 -2.75 -7.37 6.01
CA SER A 327 -3.93 -7.84 5.27
C SER A 327 -4.50 -9.11 5.87
N VAL A 328 -5.82 -9.18 5.99
CA VAL A 328 -6.53 -10.41 6.36
C VAL A 328 -6.77 -11.23 5.09
N VAL A 329 -6.36 -12.49 5.11
CA VAL A 329 -6.43 -13.41 3.97
C VAL A 329 -7.08 -14.72 4.35
N GLU A 330 -7.83 -15.33 3.44
CA GLU A 330 -8.30 -16.70 3.55
C GLU A 330 -7.35 -17.60 2.75
N LEU A 331 -6.77 -18.58 3.41
CA LEU A 331 -5.89 -19.56 2.78
C LEU A 331 -6.70 -20.58 1.96
N ASN A 332 -6.04 -21.30 1.04
CA ASN A 332 -6.65 -22.38 0.27
C ASN A 332 -7.16 -23.54 1.13
N THR A 333 -6.73 -23.63 2.39
CA THR A 333 -7.23 -24.56 3.40
C THR A 333 -8.54 -24.10 4.05
N GLY A 334 -9.03 -22.91 3.76
CA GLY A 334 -10.16 -22.26 4.43
C GLY A 334 -9.80 -21.58 5.75
N ALA A 335 -8.54 -21.62 6.18
CA ALA A 335 -8.09 -20.91 7.38
C ALA A 335 -7.93 -19.42 7.11
N ILE A 336 -8.34 -18.59 8.08
CA ILE A 336 -8.15 -17.14 8.04
C ILE A 336 -6.84 -16.80 8.74
N GLY A 337 -6.07 -15.91 8.15
CA GLY A 337 -4.81 -15.45 8.71
C GLY A 337 -4.53 -14.00 8.37
N VAL A 338 -3.53 -13.44 9.06
CA VAL A 338 -3.04 -12.07 8.83
C VAL A 338 -1.65 -12.14 8.24
N VAL A 339 -1.41 -11.36 7.18
CA VAL A 339 -0.09 -11.26 6.54
C VAL A 339 0.87 -10.56 7.49
N VAL A 340 1.89 -11.27 7.98
CA VAL A 340 2.89 -10.72 8.92
C VAL A 340 4.03 -10.04 8.16
N ALA A 341 4.53 -10.71 7.13
CA ALA A 341 5.64 -10.19 6.34
C ALA A 341 5.54 -10.66 4.89
N TRP A 342 6.08 -9.85 4.00
CA TRP A 342 6.33 -10.25 2.63
C TRP A 342 7.78 -10.72 2.51
N CYS A 343 7.98 -11.99 2.17
CA CYS A 343 9.31 -12.56 1.99
C CYS A 343 9.61 -12.66 0.48
N ARG A 344 10.67 -12.00 0.06
CA ARG A 344 11.32 -12.30 -1.22
C ARG A 344 12.11 -13.60 -1.01
N ALA A 345 11.47 -14.75 -1.14
CA ALA A 345 12.17 -16.03 -1.08
C ALA A 345 12.72 -16.36 -2.45
N LEU A 346 14.03 -16.52 -2.51
CA LEU A 346 14.83 -17.23 -3.51
C LEU A 346 14.07 -17.52 -4.82
N GLU A 347 14.39 -16.74 -5.82
CA GLU A 347 14.18 -16.86 -7.27
C GLU A 347 12.81 -17.31 -7.82
N ASP A 348 11.93 -18.00 -7.06
CA ASP A 348 10.70 -18.56 -7.64
C ASP A 348 9.39 -18.43 -6.82
N HIS A 349 9.37 -17.93 -5.59
CA HIS A 349 8.13 -17.86 -4.82
C HIS A 349 8.10 -16.69 -3.82
N ALA A 350 7.16 -15.75 -3.99
CA ALA A 350 6.80 -14.81 -2.94
C ALA A 350 6.08 -15.58 -1.82
N LEU A 351 6.76 -15.83 -0.71
CA LEU A 351 6.16 -16.43 0.48
C LEU A 351 5.61 -15.33 1.36
N THR A 352 4.30 -15.31 1.51
CA THR A 352 3.63 -14.47 2.50
C THR A 352 3.57 -15.26 3.80
N CYS A 353 4.23 -14.76 4.85
CA CYS A 353 4.11 -15.32 6.19
C CYS A 353 2.75 -14.92 6.75
N VAL A 354 1.92 -15.88 7.12
CA VAL A 354 0.58 -15.65 7.65
C VAL A 354 0.53 -16.18 9.09
N ALA A 355 0.15 -15.31 10.04
CA ALA A 355 -0.19 -15.74 11.39
C ALA A 355 -1.68 -16.10 11.44
N GLY A 356 -2.01 -17.27 11.97
CA GLY A 356 -3.41 -17.71 12.09
C GLY A 356 -4.18 -16.88 13.13
N VAL A 357 -5.37 -16.43 12.80
CA VAL A 357 -6.32 -15.86 13.76
C VAL A 357 -7.12 -17.03 14.37
N GLY A 358 -6.61 -17.62 15.43
CA GLY A 358 -7.23 -18.73 16.15
C GLY A 358 -6.23 -19.33 17.14
N ARG A 359 -6.69 -19.81 18.29
CA ARG A 359 -5.82 -20.34 19.36
C ARG A 359 -4.75 -21.29 18.83
N GLY A 360 -3.52 -20.78 18.71
CA GLY A 360 -2.29 -21.53 18.50
C GLY A 360 -2.07 -21.96 17.06
N ALA A 361 -1.35 -21.16 16.27
CA ALA A 361 -0.23 -21.62 15.44
C ALA A 361 0.28 -20.49 14.53
N VAL A 362 1.51 -20.09 14.71
CA VAL A 362 2.29 -19.43 13.66
C VAL A 362 2.78 -20.54 12.73
N GLY A 363 2.25 -20.61 11.54
CA GLY A 363 2.68 -21.55 10.51
C GLY A 363 3.07 -20.80 9.25
N VAL A 364 4.27 -21.06 8.73
CA VAL A 364 4.65 -20.62 7.38
C VAL A 364 3.90 -21.51 6.39
N GLY A 365 2.84 -20.96 5.77
CA GLY A 365 2.05 -21.66 4.76
C GLY A 365 2.28 -21.07 3.38
N ARG A 366 2.36 -21.91 2.34
CA ARG A 366 2.29 -21.46 0.95
C ARG A 366 0.89 -20.92 0.70
N ALA A 367 0.76 -19.64 0.42
CA ALA A 367 -0.54 -19.00 0.24
C ALA A 367 -0.92 -19.00 -1.24
N GLY A 368 -1.84 -19.91 -1.60
CA GLY A 368 -2.80 -19.64 -2.64
C GLY A 368 -4.02 -18.99 -1.97
N ALA A 369 -4.02 -17.68 -1.81
CA ALA A 369 -5.06 -16.99 -1.07
C ALA A 369 -6.28 -16.72 -1.93
N ARG A 370 -7.49 -17.08 -1.44
CA ARG A 370 -8.76 -16.63 -2.01
C ARG A 370 -9.21 -15.37 -1.27
N ARG A 371 -9.59 -14.33 -2.00
CA ARG A 371 -10.27 -13.17 -1.44
C ARG A 371 -11.69 -13.54 -1.00
N ARG A 372 -12.04 -13.26 0.26
CA ARG A 372 -13.42 -12.97 0.63
C ARG A 372 -13.61 -11.45 0.63
N ALA A 373 -14.54 -10.96 -0.18
CA ALA A 373 -15.09 -9.64 0.03
C ALA A 373 -15.88 -9.68 1.33
N GLN A 374 -15.40 -9.07 2.40
CA GLN A 374 -16.21 -8.78 3.57
C GLN A 374 -16.67 -7.33 3.48
N THR A 375 -17.94 -7.18 3.17
CA THR A 375 -18.75 -6.07 3.62
C THR A 375 -19.16 -6.37 5.05
N GLU A 376 -18.51 -5.76 6.03
CA GLU A 376 -19.08 -5.22 7.27
C GLU A 376 -17.97 -4.71 8.19
N PRO A 377 -18.13 -3.52 8.79
CA PRO A 377 -17.18 -2.99 9.75
C PRO A 377 -17.49 -3.62 11.11
N GLY A 378 -16.73 -4.62 11.50
CA GLY A 378 -16.79 -5.24 12.81
C GLY A 378 -15.42 -5.19 13.47
N ASP A 379 -15.38 -4.60 14.65
CA ASP A 379 -14.25 -4.44 15.55
C ASP A 379 -13.28 -5.62 15.56
N ALA A 380 -12.13 -5.45 14.92
CA ALA A 380 -11.01 -6.36 15.10
C ALA A 380 -10.10 -5.79 16.21
N HIS A 381 -10.46 -6.03 17.46
CA HIS A 381 -9.50 -5.96 18.56
C HIS A 381 -8.47 -7.08 18.37
N VAL A 382 -7.27 -6.73 17.95
CA VAL A 382 -6.12 -7.62 17.99
C VAL A 382 -5.68 -7.68 19.45
N ALA A 383 -6.10 -8.70 20.16
CA ALA A 383 -5.49 -9.06 21.43
C ALA A 383 -4.14 -9.73 21.11
N VAL A 384 -3.05 -9.02 21.38
CA VAL A 384 -1.70 -9.59 21.46
C VAL A 384 -1.61 -10.19 22.85
N GLY A 385 -1.70 -11.51 22.95
CA GLY A 385 -1.36 -12.32 24.12
C GLY A 385 -0.09 -13.07 23.84
#